data_1a8aa5ed96aafa07bc8ac9fa6be6c8c8
#
_entry.id   1a8aa5ed96aafa07bc8ac9fa6be6c8c8
#
_cell.length_a   1.000
_cell.length_b   1.000
_cell.length_c   1.000
_cell.angle_alpha   90.00
_cell.angle_beta   90.00
_cell.angle_gamma   90.00
#
_symmetry.space_group_name_H-M   'P 1'
#
loop_
_entity.id
_entity.type
_entity.pdbx_description
1 polymer ?
#
loop_
_entity_poly.entity_id
_entity_poly.type
_entity_poly.pdbx_seq_one_letter_code
_entity_poly.pdbx_strand_id
1 'polypeptide(L)'
;MQLSLSKLSSLALLLFALNSSAAETLADAANLQQLGAANPNDVIVLMISQDNCGFCVRVKEDYLKPLLASQQHPPLRVLHLGKNQQVVDFDGQTRQADSIANRLGGRFTPTLLFVDAKGEPVHEPIVGLTTPEYYGYYLDEAIADSRKRIN
;
A
#
# COMPACT_ATOMS: atom_id res chain seq x y z
N MET A 1 26.56 31.91 -61.13
CA MET A 1 26.67 30.69 -60.32
C MET A 1 26.28 31.03 -58.90
N GLN A 2 25.05 30.72 -58.54
CA GLN A 2 24.50 31.05 -57.21
C GLN A 2 24.19 29.75 -56.49
N LEU A 3 24.89 29.52 -55.40
CA LEU A 3 24.62 28.39 -54.50
C LEU A 3 23.40 28.71 -53.63
N SER A 4 22.35 27.92 -53.80
CA SER A 4 21.15 27.98 -52.96
C SER A 4 21.38 27.20 -51.67
N LEU A 5 21.45 27.89 -50.52
CA LEU A 5 21.43 27.28 -49.19
C LEU A 5 19.97 26.91 -48.86
N SER A 6 19.64 25.65 -48.91
CA SER A 6 18.39 25.13 -48.42
C SER A 6 18.41 25.12 -46.88
N LYS A 7 17.50 25.91 -46.30
CA LYS A 7 17.26 25.97 -44.84
C LYS A 7 16.61 24.67 -44.37
N LEU A 8 17.38 23.84 -43.67
CA LEU A 8 16.84 22.71 -42.87
C LEU A 8 16.19 23.26 -41.62
N SER A 9 14.87 23.33 -41.64
CA SER A 9 14.06 23.65 -40.49
C SER A 9 13.93 22.41 -39.61
N SER A 10 14.77 22.33 -38.55
CA SER A 10 14.65 21.29 -37.54
C SER A 10 13.42 21.55 -36.67
N LEU A 11 12.34 20.84 -36.96
CA LEU A 11 11.17 20.79 -36.12
C LEU A 11 11.45 19.87 -34.92
N ALA A 12 11.91 20.44 -33.85
CA ALA A 12 12.07 19.74 -32.57
C ALA A 12 10.69 19.39 -32.01
N LEU A 13 10.28 18.14 -32.20
CA LEU A 13 9.04 17.61 -31.59
C LEU A 13 9.32 17.39 -30.10
N LEU A 14 8.91 18.35 -29.25
CA LEU A 14 8.87 18.15 -27.78
C LEU A 14 7.80 17.10 -27.48
N LEU A 15 8.22 15.88 -27.27
CA LEU A 15 7.42 14.83 -26.64
C LEU A 15 7.24 15.21 -25.15
N PHE A 16 6.16 15.90 -24.83
CA PHE A 16 5.66 15.98 -23.46
C PHE A 16 5.18 14.59 -23.07
N ALA A 17 6.01 13.84 -22.37
CA ALA A 17 5.58 12.63 -21.66
C ALA A 17 4.57 13.08 -20.59
N LEU A 18 3.28 12.92 -20.89
CA LEU A 18 2.23 12.98 -19.89
C LEU A 18 2.46 11.83 -18.90
N ASN A 19 3.18 12.11 -17.82
CA ASN A 19 3.16 11.23 -16.64
C ASN A 19 1.74 11.26 -16.10
N SER A 20 0.90 10.34 -16.59
CA SER A 20 -0.38 10.02 -15.98
C SER A 20 -0.06 9.38 -14.64
N SER A 21 -0.03 10.17 -13.57
CA SER A 21 -0.06 9.65 -12.22
C SER A 21 -1.42 8.99 -12.04
N ALA A 22 -1.50 7.70 -12.33
CA ALA A 22 -2.65 6.91 -11.96
C ALA A 22 -2.81 7.03 -10.45
N ALA A 23 -3.95 7.55 -9.99
CA ALA A 23 -4.27 7.57 -8.57
C ALA A 23 -4.09 6.15 -8.04
N GLU A 24 -3.18 5.97 -7.10
CA GLU A 24 -2.89 4.65 -6.55
C GLU A 24 -4.15 4.15 -5.83
N THR A 25 -4.70 3.05 -6.32
CA THR A 25 -5.89 2.44 -5.72
C THR A 25 -5.46 1.53 -4.60
N LEU A 26 -6.27 1.45 -3.55
CA LEU A 26 -6.08 0.51 -2.46
C LEU A 26 -6.22 -0.91 -2.99
N ALA A 27 -5.09 -1.54 -3.31
CA ALA A 27 -5.02 -2.82 -3.99
C ALA A 27 -5.12 -4.00 -3.01
N ASP A 28 -5.74 -5.09 -3.48
CA ASP A 28 -5.73 -6.37 -2.77
C ASP A 28 -4.32 -6.97 -2.75
N ALA A 29 -4.00 -7.68 -1.66
CA ALA A 29 -2.76 -8.43 -1.58
C ALA A 29 -2.79 -9.60 -2.57
N ALA A 30 -1.76 -9.70 -3.42
CA ALA A 30 -1.56 -10.80 -4.34
C ALA A 30 -0.22 -11.51 -4.08
N ASN A 31 0.85 -10.75 -3.88
CA ASN A 31 2.18 -11.29 -3.65
C ASN A 31 2.94 -10.41 -2.64
N LEU A 32 2.97 -10.85 -1.38
CA LEU A 32 3.63 -10.14 -0.28
C LEU A 32 5.14 -10.31 -0.33
N GLN A 33 5.66 -11.44 -0.84
CA GLN A 33 7.10 -11.63 -1.04
C GLN A 33 7.67 -10.60 -2.02
N GLN A 34 7.01 -10.42 -3.17
CA GLN A 34 7.43 -9.43 -4.15
C GLN A 34 7.30 -8.01 -3.59
N LEU A 35 6.22 -7.73 -2.85
CA LEU A 35 6.01 -6.43 -2.21
C LEU A 35 7.12 -6.12 -1.22
N GLY A 36 7.50 -7.07 -0.37
CA GLY A 36 8.62 -6.94 0.57
C GLY A 36 9.96 -6.73 -0.13
N ALA A 37 10.24 -7.53 -1.17
CA ALA A 37 11.48 -7.41 -1.94
C ALA A 37 11.61 -6.04 -2.63
N ALA A 38 10.49 -5.43 -3.06
CA ALA A 38 10.48 -4.10 -3.67
C ALA A 38 10.61 -2.96 -2.63
N ASN A 39 10.36 -3.23 -1.33
CA ASN A 39 10.33 -2.22 -0.27
C ASN A 39 11.13 -2.69 0.97
N PRO A 40 12.44 -2.98 0.82
CA PRO A 40 13.23 -3.64 1.88
C PRO A 40 13.43 -2.78 3.13
N ASN A 41 13.29 -1.46 3.02
CA ASN A 41 13.58 -0.50 4.08
C ASN A 41 12.33 0.33 4.47
N ASP A 42 11.13 -0.13 4.13
CA ASP A 42 9.89 0.55 4.52
C ASP A 42 8.93 -0.40 5.21
N VAL A 43 8.03 0.16 6.01
CA VAL A 43 6.92 -0.59 6.60
C VAL A 43 5.89 -0.94 5.53
N ILE A 44 5.36 -2.14 5.58
CA ILE A 44 4.21 -2.58 4.78
C ILE A 44 2.98 -2.54 5.68
N VAL A 45 1.96 -1.80 5.24
CA VAL A 45 0.67 -1.74 5.93
C VAL A 45 -0.29 -2.74 5.28
N LEU A 46 -0.78 -3.70 6.07
CA LEU A 46 -1.79 -4.67 5.64
C LEU A 46 -3.12 -4.36 6.31
N MET A 47 -4.14 -4.04 5.52
CA MET A 47 -5.49 -3.87 6.02
C MET A 47 -6.24 -5.19 5.98
N ILE A 48 -6.69 -5.65 7.14
CA ILE A 48 -7.60 -6.79 7.25
C ILE A 48 -9.03 -6.27 7.10
N SER A 49 -9.73 -6.78 6.11
CA SER A 49 -11.07 -6.35 5.71
C SER A 49 -11.98 -7.55 5.46
N GLN A 50 -13.29 -7.34 5.48
CA GLN A 50 -14.29 -8.34 5.07
C GLN A 50 -15.46 -7.66 4.36
N ASP A 51 -16.30 -8.46 3.71
CA ASP A 51 -17.53 -7.95 3.10
C ASP A 51 -18.53 -7.50 4.17
N ASN A 52 -19.40 -6.56 3.81
CA ASN A 52 -20.42 -5.97 4.68
C ASN A 52 -19.89 -5.32 5.96
N CYS A 53 -18.64 -4.88 5.96
CA CYS A 53 -17.99 -4.21 7.08
C CYS A 53 -18.02 -2.68 6.89
N GLY A 54 -19.00 -1.99 7.48
CA GLY A 54 -19.13 -0.54 7.38
C GLY A 54 -17.92 0.23 7.91
N PHE A 55 -17.32 -0.22 9.02
CA PHE A 55 -16.09 0.38 9.53
C PHE A 55 -14.89 0.16 8.61
N CYS A 56 -14.83 -0.99 7.90
CA CYS A 56 -13.78 -1.20 6.90
C CYS A 56 -13.90 -0.21 5.74
N VAL A 57 -15.13 0.08 5.30
CA VAL A 57 -15.38 1.12 4.27
C VAL A 57 -14.89 2.46 4.77
N ARG A 58 -15.25 2.86 5.99
CA ARG A 58 -14.81 4.14 6.56
C ARG A 58 -13.29 4.24 6.67
N VAL A 59 -12.61 3.21 7.16
CA VAL A 59 -11.14 3.21 7.25
C VAL A 59 -10.52 3.38 5.87
N LYS A 60 -11.04 2.69 4.85
CA LYS A 60 -10.55 2.81 3.47
C LYS A 60 -10.75 4.22 2.90
N GLU A 61 -11.98 4.76 3.02
CA GLU A 61 -12.33 6.04 2.39
C GLU A 61 -11.72 7.23 3.15
N ASP A 62 -11.85 7.25 4.47
CA ASP A 62 -11.54 8.43 5.28
C ASP A 62 -10.04 8.55 5.62
N TYR A 63 -9.29 7.43 5.64
CA TYR A 63 -7.89 7.43 6.08
C TYR A 63 -6.92 6.83 5.07
N LEU A 64 -7.19 5.64 4.50
CA LEU A 64 -6.21 4.98 3.65
C LEU A 64 -6.13 5.57 2.24
N LYS A 65 -7.25 5.98 1.64
CA LYS A 65 -7.22 6.68 0.34
C LYS A 65 -6.53 8.05 0.42
N PRO A 66 -6.79 8.91 1.43
CA PRO A 66 -6.00 10.12 1.62
C PRO A 66 -4.51 9.85 1.85
N LEU A 67 -4.17 8.79 2.61
CA LEU A 67 -2.77 8.39 2.80
C LEU A 67 -2.11 8.02 1.47
N LEU A 68 -2.75 7.21 0.62
CA LEU A 68 -2.25 6.84 -0.71
C LEU A 68 -2.08 8.04 -1.65
N ALA A 69 -2.85 9.11 -1.46
CA ALA A 69 -2.68 10.34 -2.22
C ALA A 69 -1.41 11.12 -1.83
N SER A 70 -0.79 10.81 -0.70
CA SER A 70 0.49 11.40 -0.29
C SER A 70 1.66 10.74 -1.03
N GLN A 71 2.70 11.51 -1.35
CA GLN A 71 3.88 10.98 -2.06
C GLN A 71 4.80 10.12 -1.17
N GLN A 72 4.54 10.04 0.12
CA GLN A 72 5.39 9.35 1.12
C GLN A 72 4.64 8.22 1.84
N HIS A 73 3.55 7.72 1.24
CA HIS A 73 2.81 6.61 1.82
C HIS A 73 3.62 5.31 1.79
N PRO A 74 3.47 4.45 2.81
CA PRO A 74 4.04 3.11 2.77
C PRO A 74 3.32 2.23 1.75
N PRO A 75 3.94 1.12 1.31
CA PRO A 75 3.24 0.07 0.59
C PRO A 75 2.03 -0.41 1.39
N LEU A 76 0.84 -0.43 0.76
CA LEU A 76 -0.41 -0.76 1.43
C LEU A 76 -1.20 -1.78 0.61
N ARG A 77 -1.68 -2.86 1.25
CA ARG A 77 -2.48 -3.91 0.61
C ARG A 77 -3.63 -4.36 1.51
N VAL A 78 -4.68 -4.91 0.90
CA VAL A 78 -5.85 -5.45 1.60
C VAL A 78 -5.81 -6.97 1.58
N LEU A 79 -5.99 -7.58 2.76
CA LEU A 79 -6.29 -9.00 2.95
C LEU A 79 -7.77 -9.13 3.29
N HIS A 80 -8.52 -9.87 2.47
CA HIS A 80 -9.94 -10.09 2.66
C HIS A 80 -10.22 -11.40 3.39
N LEU A 81 -10.86 -11.31 4.54
CA LEU A 81 -11.36 -12.49 5.25
C LEU A 81 -12.62 -13.05 4.58
N GLY A 82 -12.72 -14.37 4.52
CA GLY A 82 -13.90 -15.08 4.03
C GLY A 82 -14.08 -15.10 2.51
N LYS A 83 -13.10 -14.63 1.71
CA LYS A 83 -13.20 -14.55 0.24
C LYS A 83 -12.41 -15.61 -0.54
N ASN A 84 -11.86 -16.62 0.10
CA ASN A 84 -10.93 -17.55 -0.56
C ASN A 84 -9.80 -16.86 -1.34
N GLN A 85 -9.37 -15.67 -0.89
CA GLN A 85 -8.29 -14.92 -1.51
C GLN A 85 -6.96 -15.67 -1.34
N GLN A 86 -6.37 -16.10 -2.47
CA GLN A 86 -5.05 -16.72 -2.49
C GLN A 86 -3.98 -15.63 -2.60
N VAL A 87 -2.97 -15.70 -1.73
CA VAL A 87 -1.89 -14.72 -1.64
C VAL A 87 -0.57 -15.45 -1.54
N VAL A 88 0.43 -15.04 -2.30
CA VAL A 88 1.82 -15.45 -2.06
C VAL A 88 2.32 -14.72 -0.83
N ASP A 89 2.57 -15.45 0.24
CA ASP A 89 3.03 -14.94 1.53
C ASP A 89 4.49 -14.47 1.46
N PHE A 90 5.00 -13.85 2.50
CA PHE A 90 6.38 -13.31 2.56
C PHE A 90 7.46 -14.39 2.35
N ASP A 91 7.19 -15.64 2.70
CA ASP A 91 8.09 -16.78 2.47
C ASP A 91 7.96 -17.44 1.09
N GLY A 92 7.15 -16.86 0.19
CA GLY A 92 6.90 -17.36 -1.16
C GLY A 92 5.87 -18.49 -1.26
N GLN A 93 5.27 -18.92 -0.15
CA GLN A 93 4.23 -19.94 -0.14
C GLN A 93 2.86 -19.32 -0.42
N THR A 94 2.06 -19.95 -1.27
CA THR A 94 0.68 -19.50 -1.49
C THR A 94 -0.22 -19.98 -0.35
N ARG A 95 -0.93 -19.04 0.27
CA ARG A 95 -1.85 -19.26 1.40
C ARG A 95 -3.14 -18.50 1.22
N GLN A 96 -4.18 -18.93 1.95
CA GLN A 96 -5.41 -18.15 2.10
C GLN A 96 -5.12 -16.87 2.89
N ALA A 97 -5.73 -15.74 2.49
CA ALA A 97 -5.60 -14.46 3.20
C ALA A 97 -5.98 -14.58 4.69
N ASP A 98 -7.01 -15.38 5.01
CA ASP A 98 -7.41 -15.68 6.40
C ASP A 98 -6.27 -16.29 7.22
N SER A 99 -5.50 -17.21 6.63
CA SER A 99 -4.37 -17.86 7.30
C SER A 99 -3.25 -16.86 7.58
N ILE A 100 -2.93 -16.01 6.61
CA ILE A 100 -1.91 -14.96 6.76
C ILE A 100 -2.36 -13.94 7.81
N ALA A 101 -3.60 -13.46 7.72
CA ALA A 101 -4.16 -12.51 8.67
C ALA A 101 -4.12 -13.06 10.11
N ASN A 102 -4.57 -14.30 10.32
CA ASN A 102 -4.54 -14.95 11.63
C ASN A 102 -3.14 -15.08 12.20
N ARG A 103 -2.16 -15.48 11.38
CA ARG A 103 -0.74 -15.59 11.78
C ARG A 103 -0.17 -14.24 12.22
N LEU A 104 -0.56 -13.16 11.54
CA LEU A 104 -0.11 -11.79 11.84
C LEU A 104 -0.94 -11.09 12.92
N GLY A 105 -1.93 -11.77 13.53
CA GLY A 105 -2.77 -11.21 14.60
C GLY A 105 -4.02 -10.45 14.11
N GLY A 106 -4.28 -10.43 12.81
CA GLY A 106 -5.43 -9.75 12.20
C GLY A 106 -6.71 -10.58 12.25
N ARG A 107 -7.29 -10.76 13.44
CA ARG A 107 -8.49 -11.60 13.67
C ARG A 107 -9.81 -10.85 13.57
N PHE A 108 -9.76 -9.54 13.62
CA PHE A 108 -10.93 -8.65 13.60
C PHE A 108 -10.84 -7.69 12.42
N THR A 109 -11.98 -7.14 12.01
CA THR A 109 -12.05 -6.16 10.92
C THR A 109 -12.76 -4.88 11.34
N PRO A 110 -12.26 -3.72 10.93
CA PRO A 110 -10.98 -3.51 10.28
C PRO A 110 -9.80 -3.70 11.25
N THR A 111 -8.65 -4.15 10.75
CA THR A 111 -7.38 -4.11 11.48
C THR A 111 -6.29 -3.63 10.53
N LEU A 112 -5.42 -2.74 10.97
CA LEU A 112 -4.18 -2.38 10.28
C LEU A 112 -3.02 -3.08 10.96
N LEU A 113 -2.25 -3.84 10.18
CA LEU A 113 -1.03 -4.51 10.60
C LEU A 113 0.16 -3.78 9.99
N PHE A 114 1.23 -3.67 10.75
CA PHE A 114 2.47 -3.01 10.34
C PHE A 114 3.59 -4.03 10.38
N VAL A 115 4.12 -4.40 9.22
CA VAL A 115 5.14 -5.43 9.09
C VAL A 115 6.33 -4.92 8.28
N ASP A 116 7.48 -5.56 8.47
CA ASP A 116 8.65 -5.33 7.64
C ASP A 116 8.59 -6.09 6.30
N ALA A 117 9.65 -5.99 5.51
CA ALA A 117 9.78 -6.67 4.21
C ALA A 117 9.74 -8.20 4.29
N LYS A 118 9.90 -8.79 5.48
CA LYS A 118 9.85 -10.24 5.73
C LYS A 118 8.52 -10.68 6.35
N GLY A 119 7.63 -9.72 6.64
CA GLY A 119 6.36 -9.98 7.29
C GLY A 119 6.45 -10.08 8.82
N GLU A 120 7.55 -9.62 9.42
CA GLU A 120 7.66 -9.56 10.88
C GLU A 120 6.96 -8.29 11.39
N PRO A 121 6.14 -8.40 12.45
CA PRO A 121 5.47 -7.24 13.05
C PRO A 121 6.48 -6.21 13.58
N VAL A 122 6.30 -4.95 13.19
CA VAL A 122 7.16 -3.82 13.62
C VAL A 122 6.41 -2.79 14.46
N HIS A 123 5.09 -2.93 14.60
CA HIS A 123 4.26 -2.10 15.47
C HIS A 123 3.03 -2.89 15.92
N GLU A 124 2.41 -2.47 17.03
CA GLU A 124 1.14 -3.03 17.48
C GLU A 124 0.02 -2.75 16.45
N PRO A 125 -0.90 -3.69 16.23
CA PRO A 125 -2.02 -3.48 15.31
C PRO A 125 -2.94 -2.35 15.76
N ILE A 126 -3.49 -1.61 14.79
CA ILE A 126 -4.65 -0.73 15.05
C ILE A 126 -5.92 -1.54 14.77
N VAL A 127 -6.66 -1.89 15.82
CA VAL A 127 -7.85 -2.74 15.74
C VAL A 127 -9.12 -1.90 15.82
N GLY A 128 -10.02 -2.08 14.85
CA GLY A 128 -11.30 -1.36 14.81
C GLY A 128 -11.17 0.10 14.39
N LEU A 129 -12.25 0.85 14.58
CA LEU A 129 -12.32 2.31 14.43
C LEU A 129 -12.92 2.89 15.70
N THR A 130 -12.14 2.90 16.79
CA THR A 130 -12.61 3.24 18.13
C THR A 130 -12.58 4.75 18.42
N THR A 131 -11.64 5.47 17.82
CA THR A 131 -11.46 6.93 18.00
C THR A 131 -11.27 7.60 16.63
N PRO A 132 -12.36 7.79 15.87
CA PRO A 132 -12.29 8.32 14.50
C PRO A 132 -11.53 9.65 14.42
N GLU A 133 -11.72 10.54 15.40
CA GLU A 133 -11.14 11.88 15.43
C GLU A 133 -9.60 11.87 15.49
N TYR A 134 -9.02 10.80 16.04
CA TYR A 134 -7.57 10.64 16.18
C TYR A 134 -6.98 9.50 15.34
N TYR A 135 -7.82 8.80 14.56
CA TYR A 135 -7.38 7.61 13.83
C TYR A 135 -6.25 7.91 12.84
N GLY A 136 -6.35 9.02 12.11
CA GLY A 136 -5.29 9.47 11.19
C GLY A 136 -3.99 9.73 11.93
N TYR A 137 -4.04 10.40 13.09
CA TYR A 137 -2.86 10.64 13.92
C TYR A 137 -2.20 9.33 14.38
N TYR A 138 -2.98 8.36 14.88
CA TYR A 138 -2.43 7.07 15.30
C TYR A 138 -1.85 6.27 14.13
N LEU A 139 -2.45 6.36 12.94
CA LEU A 139 -1.92 5.74 11.73
C LEU A 139 -0.57 6.34 11.34
N ASP A 140 -0.45 7.66 11.33
CA ASP A 140 0.79 8.37 11.00
C ASP A 140 1.90 8.05 12.01
N GLU A 141 1.59 8.05 13.31
CA GLU A 141 2.52 7.66 14.39
C GLU A 141 2.99 6.21 14.22
N ALA A 142 2.06 5.27 13.97
CA ALA A 142 2.40 3.87 13.76
C ALA A 142 3.34 3.66 12.58
N ILE A 143 3.11 4.37 11.45
CA ILE A 143 3.98 4.33 10.29
C ILE A 143 5.36 4.90 10.63
N ALA A 144 5.43 6.07 11.27
CA ALA A 144 6.67 6.72 11.64
C ALA A 144 7.51 5.86 12.59
N ASP A 145 6.89 5.28 13.62
CA ASP A 145 7.57 4.42 14.58
C ASP A 145 8.00 3.08 13.97
N SER A 146 7.21 2.51 13.07
CA SER A 146 7.60 1.33 12.31
C SER A 146 8.85 1.58 11.46
N ARG A 147 8.91 2.71 10.76
CA ARG A 147 10.08 3.13 9.97
C ARG A 147 11.33 3.29 10.82
N LYS A 148 11.23 3.84 12.04
CA LYS A 148 12.35 3.95 12.98
C LYS A 148 12.87 2.58 13.45
N ARG A 149 12.01 1.57 13.53
CA ARG A 149 12.41 0.21 13.95
C ARG A 149 13.06 -0.59 12.84
N ILE A 150 12.74 -0.28 11.58
CA ILE A 150 13.29 -0.95 10.40
C ILE A 150 14.68 -0.39 10.05
N ASN A 151 14.93 0.90 10.29
CA ASN A 151 16.16 1.63 9.96
C ASN A 151 16.99 1.94 11.20
#